data_9c0da31ad49946cefc4610c1cb561982
#
_entry.id   9c0da31ad49946cefc4610c1cb561982
#
_cell.length_a   1.000
_cell.length_b   1.000
_cell.length_c   1.000
_cell.angle_alpha   90.00
_cell.angle_beta   90.00
_cell.angle_gamma   90.00
#
_symmetry.space_group_name_H-M   'P 1'
#
loop_
_entity.id
_entity.type
_entity.pdbx_description
1 polymer ?
#
loop_
_entity_poly.entity_id
_entity_poly.type
_entity_poly.pdbx_seq_one_letter_code
_entity_poly.pdbx_strand_id
1 'polypeptide(L)'
;EAAAAATVKADRAAVELARRQLAYATIRAPFAGVVGARLVFPGSAIKVNETALAVVNRVRPLYVTFSVPEKHLPRLRSAMRKGELRATVRIPGDQEQPLQATVSFLDNSVDASTGTIQMKALLENRDEQLTPGQFVNVSLALDTLVNAVVVPAEAVQQGPEGAFLFVVRPDSTVEPRKVEVGASDRGLAAISKGIA
;
A
#
# COMPACT_ATOMS: atom_id res chain seq x y z
N GLU A 1 -8.38 -2.13 -65.18
CA GLU A 1 -7.42 -1.87 -64.10
C GLU A 1 -8.10 -1.71 -62.72
N ALA A 2 -9.19 -0.92 -62.61
CA ALA A 2 -9.84 -0.68 -61.30
C ALA A 2 -10.42 -1.99 -60.70
N ALA A 3 -11.00 -2.86 -61.50
CA ALA A 3 -11.53 -4.15 -61.04
C ALA A 3 -10.40 -5.07 -60.48
N ALA A 4 -9.26 -5.14 -61.16
CA ALA A 4 -8.14 -5.93 -60.70
C ALA A 4 -7.56 -5.37 -59.36
N ALA A 5 -7.46 -4.04 -59.23
CA ALA A 5 -7.06 -3.41 -57.99
C ALA A 5 -8.02 -3.69 -56.81
N ALA A 6 -9.35 -3.72 -57.08
CA ALA A 6 -10.35 -4.08 -56.10
C ALA A 6 -10.21 -5.54 -55.65
N THR A 7 -10.00 -6.48 -56.59
CA THR A 7 -9.75 -7.88 -56.26
C THR A 7 -8.52 -8.08 -55.40
N VAL A 8 -7.39 -7.46 -55.76
CA VAL A 8 -6.16 -7.53 -54.94
C VAL A 8 -6.38 -6.99 -53.54
N LYS A 9 -7.18 -5.92 -53.37
CA LYS A 9 -7.51 -5.38 -52.05
C LYS A 9 -8.37 -6.36 -51.25
N ALA A 10 -9.34 -7.00 -51.90
CA ALA A 10 -10.19 -8.00 -51.24
C ALA A 10 -9.37 -9.23 -50.80
N ASP A 11 -8.48 -9.73 -51.65
CA ASP A 11 -7.63 -10.89 -51.34
C ASP A 11 -6.65 -10.57 -50.21
N ARG A 12 -6.08 -9.38 -50.21
CA ARG A 12 -5.24 -8.92 -49.08
C ARG A 12 -6.02 -8.87 -47.78
N ALA A 13 -7.24 -8.37 -47.76
CA ALA A 13 -8.11 -8.37 -46.59
C ALA A 13 -8.42 -9.79 -46.10
N ALA A 14 -8.66 -10.73 -47.04
CA ALA A 14 -8.91 -12.14 -46.71
C ALA A 14 -7.65 -12.79 -46.07
N VAL A 15 -6.46 -12.51 -46.59
CA VAL A 15 -5.19 -12.99 -46.02
C VAL A 15 -4.97 -12.42 -44.63
N GLU A 16 -5.23 -11.14 -44.42
CA GLU A 16 -5.11 -10.51 -43.09
C GLU A 16 -6.10 -11.11 -42.08
N LEU A 17 -7.31 -11.40 -42.49
CA LEU A 17 -8.30 -12.08 -41.64
C LEU A 17 -7.81 -13.47 -41.24
N ALA A 18 -7.34 -14.27 -42.22
CA ALA A 18 -6.82 -15.61 -41.96
C ALA A 18 -5.57 -15.58 -41.02
N ARG A 19 -4.68 -14.61 -41.19
CA ARG A 19 -3.54 -14.41 -40.28
C ARG A 19 -3.98 -14.11 -38.86
N ARG A 20 -4.99 -13.25 -38.66
CA ARG A 20 -5.55 -12.95 -37.34
C ARG A 20 -6.19 -14.19 -36.71
N GLN A 21 -6.91 -14.99 -37.48
CA GLN A 21 -7.49 -16.24 -36.99
C GLN A 21 -6.40 -17.23 -36.55
N LEU A 22 -5.31 -17.33 -37.30
CA LEU A 22 -4.17 -18.16 -36.94
C LEU A 22 -3.49 -17.65 -35.68
N ALA A 23 -3.39 -16.34 -35.51
CA ALA A 23 -2.78 -15.73 -34.30
C ALA A 23 -3.56 -16.06 -33.02
N TYR A 24 -4.86 -16.28 -33.09
CA TYR A 24 -5.67 -16.70 -31.94
C TYR A 24 -5.35 -18.12 -31.46
N ALA A 25 -4.71 -18.95 -32.28
CA ALA A 25 -4.21 -20.27 -31.87
C ALA A 25 -3.02 -20.18 -30.90
N THR A 26 -2.38 -19.01 -30.80
CA THR A 26 -1.27 -18.76 -29.86
C THR A 26 -1.68 -17.73 -28.83
N ILE A 27 -1.97 -18.17 -27.61
CA ILE A 27 -2.38 -17.30 -26.51
C ILE A 27 -1.14 -16.88 -25.72
N ARG A 28 -0.94 -15.57 -25.57
CA ARG A 28 0.19 -14.98 -24.83
C ARG A 28 -0.33 -14.14 -23.69
N ALA A 29 0.47 -14.07 -22.60
CA ALA A 29 0.20 -13.16 -21.50
C ALA A 29 0.26 -11.70 -21.98
N PRO A 30 -0.74 -10.84 -21.67
CA PRO A 30 -0.80 -9.46 -22.11
C PRO A 30 0.19 -8.55 -21.37
N PHE A 31 0.73 -9.01 -20.24
CA PHE A 31 1.72 -8.29 -19.41
C PHE A 31 2.61 -9.30 -18.67
N ALA A 32 3.73 -8.81 -18.14
CA ALA A 32 4.64 -9.60 -17.31
C ALA A 32 3.97 -9.89 -15.95
N GLY A 33 3.97 -11.16 -15.53
CA GLY A 33 3.35 -11.59 -14.29
C GLY A 33 3.56 -13.08 -14.04
N VAL A 34 3.00 -13.58 -12.96
CA VAL A 34 3.01 -14.98 -12.58
C VAL A 34 1.68 -15.62 -12.99
N VAL A 35 1.78 -16.72 -13.72
CA VAL A 35 0.61 -17.51 -14.14
C VAL A 35 0.19 -18.41 -12.98
N GLY A 36 -1.08 -18.32 -12.59
CA GLY A 36 -1.69 -19.19 -11.60
C GLY A 36 -2.01 -20.59 -12.15
N ALA A 37 -2.89 -21.29 -11.47
CA ALA A 37 -3.30 -22.63 -11.89
C ALA A 37 -3.93 -22.62 -13.29
N ARG A 38 -3.63 -23.65 -14.07
CA ARG A 38 -4.28 -23.92 -15.34
C ARG A 38 -5.73 -24.37 -15.06
N LEU A 39 -6.70 -23.67 -15.67
CA LEU A 39 -8.12 -23.91 -15.45
C LEU A 39 -8.74 -24.87 -16.49
N VAL A 40 -8.06 -25.09 -17.61
CA VAL A 40 -8.52 -25.95 -18.69
C VAL A 40 -7.42 -26.94 -19.09
N PHE A 41 -7.82 -28.09 -19.65
CA PHE A 41 -6.91 -29.18 -20.02
C PHE A 41 -7.10 -29.52 -21.51
N PRO A 42 -6.13 -30.20 -22.16
CA PRO A 42 -6.33 -30.71 -23.50
C PRO A 42 -7.61 -31.57 -23.56
N GLY A 43 -8.45 -31.29 -24.56
CA GLY A 43 -9.77 -31.92 -24.69
C GLY A 43 -10.92 -31.20 -24.01
N SER A 44 -10.66 -30.17 -23.20
CA SER A 44 -11.72 -29.34 -22.62
C SER A 44 -12.42 -28.53 -23.72
N ALA A 45 -13.75 -28.49 -23.68
CA ALA A 45 -14.53 -27.60 -24.53
C ALA A 45 -14.39 -26.16 -24.01
N ILE A 46 -13.97 -25.23 -24.86
CA ILE A 46 -13.83 -23.83 -24.53
C ILE A 46 -14.79 -22.98 -25.38
N LYS A 47 -15.32 -21.94 -24.76
CA LYS A 47 -16.12 -20.93 -25.45
C LYS A 47 -15.36 -19.63 -25.52
N VAL A 48 -15.40 -18.99 -26.69
CA VAL A 48 -14.73 -17.71 -26.94
C VAL A 48 -15.30 -16.65 -25.99
N ASN A 49 -14.43 -15.90 -25.33
CA ASN A 49 -14.74 -14.85 -24.36
C ASN A 49 -15.49 -15.27 -23.08
N GLU A 50 -15.75 -16.56 -22.88
CA GLU A 50 -16.44 -17.05 -21.68
C GLU A 50 -15.50 -17.90 -20.79
N THR A 51 -14.64 -18.71 -21.40
CA THR A 51 -13.83 -19.68 -20.67
C THR A 51 -12.48 -19.08 -20.27
N ALA A 52 -12.23 -18.93 -18.98
CA ALA A 52 -10.92 -18.56 -18.46
C ALA A 52 -9.95 -19.74 -18.58
N LEU A 53 -8.79 -19.53 -19.20
CA LEU A 53 -7.78 -20.56 -19.42
C LEU A 53 -6.78 -20.62 -18.26
N ALA A 54 -6.35 -19.46 -17.80
CA ALA A 54 -5.46 -19.25 -16.64
C ALA A 54 -5.62 -17.81 -16.15
N VAL A 55 -5.18 -17.55 -14.92
CA VAL A 55 -5.12 -16.21 -14.35
C VAL A 55 -3.66 -15.77 -14.31
N VAL A 56 -3.39 -14.57 -14.82
CA VAL A 56 -2.07 -13.95 -14.73
C VAL A 56 -2.14 -12.81 -13.73
N ASN A 57 -1.37 -12.90 -12.66
CA ASN A 57 -1.29 -11.86 -11.65
C ASN A 57 0.01 -11.07 -11.81
N ARG A 58 -0.11 -9.74 -11.79
CA ARG A 58 1.07 -8.89 -11.66
C ARG A 58 1.54 -8.94 -10.20
N VAL A 59 2.77 -9.38 -9.99
CA VAL A 59 3.37 -9.48 -8.65
C VAL A 59 4.39 -8.38 -8.39
N ARG A 60 4.79 -7.65 -9.43
CA ARG A 60 5.75 -6.53 -9.40
C ARG A 60 5.32 -5.42 -10.36
N PRO A 61 5.05 -4.21 -9.89
CA PRO A 61 4.80 -3.84 -8.50
C PRO A 61 3.41 -4.30 -7.99
N LEU A 62 3.21 -4.28 -6.68
CA LEU A 62 1.93 -4.52 -6.03
C LEU A 62 1.32 -3.23 -5.49
N TYR A 63 -0.01 -3.21 -5.40
CA TYR A 63 -0.73 -2.19 -4.65
C TYR A 63 -1.22 -2.77 -3.33
N VAL A 64 -0.81 -2.14 -2.23
CA VAL A 64 -1.35 -2.40 -0.90
C VAL A 64 -2.54 -1.47 -0.70
N THR A 65 -3.73 -2.04 -0.57
CA THR A 65 -4.98 -1.30 -0.35
C THR A 65 -5.34 -1.36 1.13
N PHE A 66 -5.65 -0.21 1.72
CA PHE A 66 -6.01 -0.10 3.13
C PHE A 66 -6.97 1.08 3.33
N SER A 67 -7.72 1.05 4.44
CA SER A 67 -8.67 2.09 4.81
C SER A 67 -8.20 2.86 6.04
N VAL A 68 -8.43 4.17 6.05
CA VAL A 68 -8.05 5.06 7.15
C VAL A 68 -9.29 5.84 7.61
N PRO A 69 -9.54 6.01 8.93
CA PRO A 69 -10.65 6.79 9.42
C PRO A 69 -10.63 8.24 8.90
N GLU A 70 -11.79 8.76 8.50
CA GLU A 70 -11.94 10.10 7.90
C GLU A 70 -11.42 11.24 8.77
N LYS A 71 -11.43 11.07 10.10
CA LYS A 71 -10.89 12.07 11.04
C LYS A 71 -9.43 12.43 10.77
N HIS A 72 -8.67 11.56 10.09
CA HIS A 72 -7.28 11.79 9.72
C HIS A 72 -7.12 12.45 8.34
N LEU A 73 -8.21 12.64 7.59
CA LEU A 73 -8.18 13.14 6.21
C LEU A 73 -7.46 14.50 6.04
N PRO A 74 -7.66 15.51 6.94
CA PRO A 74 -6.94 16.77 6.83
C PRO A 74 -5.41 16.60 6.95
N ARG A 75 -4.97 15.72 7.86
CA ARG A 75 -3.54 15.42 8.07
C ARG A 75 -2.96 14.64 6.89
N LEU A 76 -3.68 13.64 6.38
CA LEU A 76 -3.32 12.86 5.20
C LEU A 76 -3.12 13.76 3.97
N ARG A 77 -4.08 14.64 3.68
CA ARG A 77 -3.97 15.60 2.57
C ARG A 77 -2.80 16.56 2.75
N SER A 78 -2.52 16.99 3.97
CA SER A 78 -1.38 17.84 4.27
C SER A 78 -0.05 17.11 4.05
N ALA A 79 0.06 15.87 4.54
CA ALA A 79 1.25 15.04 4.36
C ALA A 79 1.53 14.76 2.87
N MET A 80 0.50 14.39 2.11
CA MET A 80 0.64 14.15 0.66
C MET A 80 1.04 15.40 -0.13
N ARG A 81 0.62 16.59 0.31
CA ARG A 81 1.05 17.86 -0.34
C ARG A 81 2.49 18.25 -0.01
N LYS A 82 3.00 17.83 1.14
CA LYS A 82 4.39 18.13 1.57
C LYS A 82 5.42 17.23 0.89
N GLY A 83 5.02 16.11 0.33
CA GLY A 83 5.89 15.17 -0.33
C GLY A 83 5.31 13.76 -0.37
N GLU A 84 6.17 12.77 -0.60
CA GLU A 84 5.78 11.38 -0.64
C GLU A 84 5.42 10.85 0.76
N LEU A 85 4.15 10.51 0.94
CA LEU A 85 3.69 9.80 2.13
C LEU A 85 4.11 8.32 2.02
N ARG A 86 4.90 7.85 2.98
CA ARG A 86 5.37 6.46 3.03
C ARG A 86 4.53 5.63 3.97
N ALA A 87 4.25 4.42 3.53
CA ALA A 87 3.58 3.40 4.32
C ALA A 87 4.59 2.29 4.67
N THR A 88 4.61 1.91 5.92
CA THR A 88 5.36 0.74 6.39
C THR A 88 4.44 -0.46 6.38
N VAL A 89 4.78 -1.50 5.63
CA VAL A 89 4.01 -2.72 5.44
C VAL A 89 4.69 -3.87 6.19
N ARG A 90 3.94 -4.57 7.04
CA ARG A 90 4.42 -5.75 7.79
C ARG A 90 3.56 -6.95 7.48
N ILE A 91 4.20 -8.08 7.24
CA ILE A 91 3.53 -9.37 7.08
C ILE A 91 3.22 -9.91 8.48
N PRO A 92 1.97 -10.27 8.80
CA PRO A 92 1.62 -10.85 10.09
C PRO A 92 2.40 -12.15 10.35
N GLY A 93 3.04 -12.25 11.53
CA GLY A 93 3.82 -13.43 11.92
C GLY A 93 5.25 -13.46 11.38
N ASP A 94 5.63 -12.53 10.51
CA ASP A 94 6.99 -12.41 10.02
C ASP A 94 7.79 -11.44 10.91
N GLN A 95 9.03 -11.82 11.23
CA GLN A 95 9.98 -11.01 11.99
C GLN A 95 10.98 -10.27 11.08
N GLU A 96 10.86 -10.42 9.76
CA GLU A 96 11.70 -9.74 8.80
C GLU A 96 11.49 -8.21 8.84
N GLN A 97 12.40 -7.51 8.16
CA GLN A 97 12.33 -6.04 8.10
C GLN A 97 11.04 -5.59 7.39
N PRO A 98 10.38 -4.56 7.93
CA PRO A 98 9.17 -4.04 7.33
C PRO A 98 9.44 -3.47 5.94
N LEU A 99 8.55 -3.78 5.01
CA LEU A 99 8.61 -3.29 3.64
C LEU A 99 8.15 -1.83 3.58
N GLN A 100 8.77 -1.05 2.69
CA GLN A 100 8.39 0.34 2.45
C GLN A 100 7.58 0.47 1.17
N ALA A 101 6.43 1.12 1.27
CA ALA A 101 5.57 1.40 0.13
C ALA A 101 5.29 2.92 0.05
N THR A 102 5.14 3.44 -1.16
CA THR A 102 4.81 4.85 -1.37
C THR A 102 3.31 5.00 -1.61
N VAL A 103 2.65 5.84 -0.81
CA VAL A 103 1.23 6.12 -1.02
C VAL A 103 1.06 6.86 -2.33
N SER A 104 0.33 6.25 -3.26
CA SER A 104 0.11 6.77 -4.62
C SER A 104 -1.32 7.21 -4.88
N PHE A 105 -2.26 6.80 -4.04
CA PHE A 105 -3.68 7.07 -4.23
C PHE A 105 -4.40 7.29 -2.91
N LEU A 106 -5.23 8.32 -2.87
CA LEU A 106 -6.21 8.62 -1.84
C LEU A 106 -7.56 8.77 -2.56
N ASP A 107 -8.56 8.02 -2.12
CA ASP A 107 -9.88 8.09 -2.72
C ASP A 107 -10.49 9.50 -2.57
N ASN A 108 -11.43 9.84 -3.43
CA ASN A 108 -12.14 11.12 -3.41
C ASN A 108 -13.44 11.07 -2.60
N SER A 109 -13.85 9.88 -2.15
CA SER A 109 -15.06 9.63 -1.37
C SER A 109 -14.77 8.88 -0.09
N VAL A 110 -15.54 9.17 0.95
CA VAL A 110 -15.56 8.45 2.22
C VAL A 110 -16.66 7.40 2.14
N ASP A 111 -16.36 6.19 2.56
CA ASP A 111 -17.38 5.15 2.75
C ASP A 111 -18.21 5.52 4.00
N ALA A 112 -19.45 5.92 3.79
CA ALA A 112 -20.34 6.36 4.85
C ALA A 112 -20.73 5.23 5.84
N SER A 113 -20.62 3.97 5.43
CA SER A 113 -20.95 2.83 6.28
C SER A 113 -19.87 2.56 7.33
N THR A 114 -18.61 2.85 7.01
CA THR A 114 -17.45 2.59 7.86
C THR A 114 -16.77 3.86 8.38
N GLY A 115 -17.11 5.05 7.84
CA GLY A 115 -16.45 6.32 8.15
C GLY A 115 -14.96 6.30 7.77
N THR A 116 -14.60 5.56 6.72
CA THR A 116 -13.20 5.42 6.28
C THR A 116 -13.00 5.86 4.84
N ILE A 117 -11.76 6.21 4.51
CA ILE A 117 -11.34 6.53 3.15
C ILE A 117 -10.30 5.51 2.69
N GLN A 118 -10.45 5.05 1.45
CA GLN A 118 -9.54 4.07 0.86
C GLN A 118 -8.25 4.74 0.37
N MET A 119 -7.15 4.07 0.59
CA MET A 119 -5.84 4.46 0.11
C MET A 119 -5.13 3.28 -0.56
N LYS A 120 -4.21 3.60 -1.48
CA LYS A 120 -3.33 2.59 -2.10
C LYS A 120 -1.89 3.07 -2.02
N ALA A 121 -1.02 2.16 -1.63
CA ALA A 121 0.42 2.36 -1.66
C ALA A 121 1.07 1.41 -2.66
N LEU A 122 2.01 1.92 -3.45
CA LEU A 122 2.79 1.16 -4.40
C LEU A 122 3.96 0.51 -3.68
N LEU A 123 4.07 -0.80 -3.78
CA LEU A 123 5.16 -1.62 -3.26
C LEU A 123 5.88 -2.31 -4.42
N GLU A 124 7.19 -2.15 -4.52
CA GLU A 124 7.99 -2.73 -5.61
C GLU A 124 8.01 -4.27 -5.58
N ASN A 125 7.92 -4.88 -4.40
CA ASN A 125 7.89 -6.34 -4.19
C ASN A 125 9.00 -7.08 -4.95
N ARG A 126 10.23 -6.56 -4.90
CA ARG A 126 11.35 -7.08 -5.71
C ARG A 126 11.66 -8.56 -5.44
N ASP A 127 11.60 -8.94 -4.17
CA ASP A 127 11.91 -10.30 -3.70
C ASP A 127 10.67 -11.20 -3.65
N GLU A 128 9.53 -10.74 -4.19
CA GLU A 128 8.26 -11.48 -4.24
C GLU A 128 7.78 -12.02 -2.88
N GLN A 129 8.14 -11.33 -1.79
CA GLN A 129 7.74 -11.68 -0.42
C GLN A 129 6.22 -11.62 -0.21
N LEU A 130 5.53 -10.78 -0.98
CA LEU A 130 4.08 -10.63 -0.92
C LEU A 130 3.40 -11.25 -2.14
N THR A 131 2.32 -11.96 -1.87
CA THR A 131 1.45 -12.54 -2.89
C THR A 131 0.15 -11.72 -3.01
N PRO A 132 -0.39 -11.47 -4.21
CA PRO A 132 -1.69 -10.84 -4.38
C PRO A 132 -2.78 -11.52 -3.56
N GLY A 133 -3.57 -10.72 -2.82
CA GLY A 133 -4.61 -11.21 -1.91
C GLY A 133 -4.16 -11.50 -0.49
N GLN A 134 -2.88 -11.37 -0.18
CA GLN A 134 -2.35 -11.55 1.18
C GLN A 134 -2.71 -10.36 2.07
N PHE A 135 -3.09 -10.64 3.34
CA PHE A 135 -3.31 -9.60 4.34
C PHE A 135 -1.98 -9.11 4.92
N VAL A 136 -1.90 -7.81 5.15
CA VAL A 136 -0.73 -7.13 5.71
C VAL A 136 -1.16 -6.05 6.72
N ASN A 137 -0.27 -5.74 7.66
CA ASN A 137 -0.43 -4.61 8.56
C ASN A 137 0.23 -3.38 7.96
N VAL A 138 -0.49 -2.27 7.89
CA VAL A 138 0.00 -1.00 7.32
C VAL A 138 0.08 0.06 8.41
N SER A 139 1.23 0.71 8.52
CA SER A 139 1.45 1.87 9.39
C SER A 139 1.82 3.08 8.56
N LEU A 140 1.19 4.23 8.83
CA LEU A 140 1.47 5.50 8.17
C LEU A 140 2.10 6.47 9.16
N ALA A 141 3.27 7.02 8.82
CA ALA A 141 3.83 8.15 9.54
C ALA A 141 3.29 9.46 8.94
N LEU A 142 2.34 10.09 9.63
CA LEU A 142 1.70 11.32 9.14
C LEU A 142 2.49 12.57 9.47
N ASP A 143 3.23 12.55 10.58
CA ASP A 143 4.07 13.65 11.05
C ASP A 143 5.36 13.10 11.68
N THR A 144 6.42 13.87 11.57
CA THR A 144 7.68 13.63 12.26
C THR A 144 8.00 14.83 13.14
N LEU A 145 8.14 14.60 14.43
CA LEU A 145 8.62 15.63 15.35
C LEU A 145 10.15 15.67 15.30
N VAL A 146 10.68 16.76 14.81
CA VAL A 146 12.14 16.98 14.75
C VAL A 146 12.60 17.57 16.08
N ASN A 147 13.71 17.06 16.61
CA ASN A 147 14.31 17.50 17.90
C ASN A 147 13.36 17.38 19.11
N ALA A 148 12.45 16.41 19.09
CA ALA A 148 11.59 16.17 20.25
C ALA A 148 12.36 15.46 21.37
N VAL A 149 12.21 15.94 22.58
CA VAL A 149 12.64 15.20 23.78
C VAL A 149 11.68 14.05 23.99
N VAL A 150 12.17 12.82 23.99
CA VAL A 150 11.36 11.63 24.18
C VAL A 150 11.76 10.89 25.45
N VAL A 151 10.76 10.36 26.14
CA VAL A 151 10.94 9.52 27.33
C VAL A 151 10.15 8.22 27.16
N PRO A 152 10.52 7.13 27.85
CA PRO A 152 9.64 5.95 27.93
C PRO A 152 8.26 6.36 28.43
N ALA A 153 7.19 5.89 27.78
CA ALA A 153 5.82 6.24 28.16
C ALA A 153 5.51 5.86 29.62
N GLU A 154 6.13 4.81 30.10
CA GLU A 154 6.03 4.32 31.50
C GLU A 154 6.62 5.30 32.54
N ALA A 155 7.55 6.18 32.13
CA ALA A 155 8.12 7.19 32.99
C ALA A 155 7.15 8.37 33.25
N VAL A 156 6.13 8.52 32.45
CA VAL A 156 5.12 9.57 32.61
C VAL A 156 4.03 9.09 33.55
N GLN A 157 3.86 9.81 34.66
CA GLN A 157 2.83 9.54 35.65
C GLN A 157 1.73 10.61 35.61
N GLN A 158 0.52 10.22 36.01
CA GLN A 158 -0.63 11.13 36.14
C GLN A 158 -0.84 11.49 37.60
N GLY A 159 -0.85 12.77 37.91
CA GLY A 159 -1.14 13.32 39.23
C GLY A 159 -2.36 14.25 39.21
N PRO A 160 -2.78 14.77 40.38
CA PRO A 160 -3.92 15.68 40.50
C PRO A 160 -3.76 16.97 39.68
N GLU A 161 -2.52 17.40 39.46
CA GLU A 161 -2.17 18.62 38.73
C GLU A 161 -1.80 18.36 37.26
N GLY A 162 -1.96 17.14 36.76
CA GLY A 162 -1.62 16.72 35.39
C GLY A 162 -0.47 15.75 35.30
N ALA A 163 0.09 15.59 34.10
CA ALA A 163 1.19 14.66 33.86
C ALA A 163 2.51 15.20 34.44
N PHE A 164 3.28 14.32 35.06
CA PHE A 164 4.59 14.62 35.59
C PHE A 164 5.53 13.42 35.40
N LEU A 165 6.83 13.68 35.55
CA LEU A 165 7.87 12.63 35.59
C LEU A 165 8.88 12.97 36.65
N PHE A 166 9.63 11.97 37.08
CA PHE A 166 10.73 12.15 38.02
C PHE A 166 12.05 12.36 37.28
N VAL A 167 12.71 13.46 37.58
CA VAL A 167 14.06 13.77 37.08
C VAL A 167 15.08 13.49 38.20
N VAL A 168 16.10 12.70 37.89
CA VAL A 168 17.22 12.43 38.79
C VAL A 168 18.26 13.52 38.59
N ARG A 169 18.57 14.23 39.67
CA ARG A 169 19.61 15.26 39.69
C ARG A 169 21.02 14.65 39.88
N PRO A 170 22.09 15.42 39.57
CA PRO A 170 23.47 14.95 39.77
C PRO A 170 23.83 14.56 41.22
N ASP A 171 23.12 15.12 42.20
CA ASP A 171 23.23 14.80 43.62
C ASP A 171 22.46 13.54 44.05
N SER A 172 21.93 12.77 43.08
CA SER A 172 21.10 11.58 43.28
C SER A 172 19.75 11.84 43.97
N THR A 173 19.31 13.09 44.06
CA THR A 173 17.95 13.43 44.52
C THR A 173 16.97 13.34 43.35
N VAL A 174 15.70 13.09 43.67
CA VAL A 174 14.62 12.94 42.69
C VAL A 174 13.64 14.11 42.82
N GLU A 175 13.35 14.75 41.70
CA GLU A 175 12.42 15.89 41.64
C GLU A 175 11.23 15.54 40.70
N PRO A 176 10.00 15.65 41.19
CA PRO A 176 8.85 15.58 40.29
C PRO A 176 8.77 16.84 39.42
N ARG A 177 8.71 16.66 38.11
CA ARG A 177 8.60 17.77 37.15
C ARG A 177 7.37 17.63 36.32
N LYS A 178 6.53 18.67 36.34
CA LYS A 178 5.30 18.73 35.53
C LYS A 178 5.67 18.84 34.06
N VAL A 179 5.01 18.05 33.21
CA VAL A 179 5.27 17.98 31.77
C VAL A 179 4.01 18.01 30.96
N GLU A 180 4.11 18.55 29.75
CA GLU A 180 3.08 18.42 28.74
C GLU A 180 3.47 17.29 27.78
N VAL A 181 2.67 16.22 27.76
CA VAL A 181 2.88 15.07 26.91
C VAL A 181 2.27 15.34 25.53
N GLY A 182 3.08 15.22 24.49
CA GLY A 182 2.68 15.33 23.11
C GLY A 182 2.26 13.98 22.52
N ALA A 183 2.75 13.69 21.31
CA ALA A 183 2.49 12.43 20.65
C ALA A 183 3.22 11.27 21.34
N SER A 184 2.58 10.11 21.41
CA SER A 184 3.21 8.87 21.88
C SER A 184 3.24 7.85 20.74
N ASP A 185 4.38 7.20 20.54
CA ASP A 185 4.59 6.14 19.57
C ASP A 185 5.54 5.07 20.09
N ARG A 186 5.23 3.80 19.88
CA ARG A 186 6.09 2.63 20.19
C ARG A 186 6.65 2.61 21.60
N GLY A 187 5.84 2.99 22.60
CA GLY A 187 6.27 3.02 24.00
C GLY A 187 7.10 4.23 24.39
N LEU A 188 7.29 5.20 23.48
CA LEU A 188 7.90 6.49 23.75
C LEU A 188 6.86 7.59 23.78
N ALA A 189 7.01 8.56 24.68
CA ALA A 189 6.20 9.76 24.76
C ALA A 189 7.07 10.99 24.46
N ALA A 190 6.65 11.81 23.52
CA ALA A 190 7.30 13.10 23.26
C ALA A 190 6.83 14.11 24.30
N ILE A 191 7.77 14.83 24.89
CA ILE A 191 7.48 15.89 25.84
C ILE A 191 7.53 17.23 25.11
N SER A 192 6.42 17.96 25.11
CA SER A 192 6.31 19.26 24.44
C SER A 192 6.76 20.41 25.31
N LYS A 193 6.61 20.29 26.64
CA LYS A 193 7.07 21.29 27.63
C LYS A 193 7.40 20.62 28.97
N GLY A 194 8.30 21.26 29.73
CA GLY A 194 8.62 20.87 31.11
C GLY A 194 9.96 20.19 31.28
N ILE A 195 10.64 19.77 30.20
CA ILE A 195 12.03 19.32 30.22
C ILE A 195 12.83 20.20 29.26
N ALA A 196 13.88 20.77 29.71
CA ALA A 196 14.90 21.47 28.91
C ALA A 196 16.17 20.64 28.91
#